data_4522d64c11013170c1419bc31944aeec
#
_entry.id   4522d64c11013170c1419bc31944aeec
#
_cell.length_a   1.000
_cell.length_b   1.000
_cell.length_c   1.000
_cell.angle_alpha   90.00
_cell.angle_beta   90.00
_cell.angle_gamma   90.00
#
_symmetry.space_group_name_H-M   'P 1'
#
loop_
_entity.id
_entity.type
_entity.pdbx_description
1 polymer ?
#
loop_
_entity_poly.entity_id
_entity_poly.type
_entity_poly.pdbx_seq_one_letter_code
_entity_poly.pdbx_strand_id
1 'polypeptide(L)'
;MKNILWILIILFFSGCTQKSVPLPKDSSALLVVPQEGILKYGKKGFAFFYTFTVEDSQGEEHFFKITPDTSKNFIVVDNLAAGKYKIVKRQGCLRIKARTKNNCNNQFTKRITFELKQNSATILGFVFKTVQEARKDGKKGGNVEAKFKKLIGNDLNKYKQKFMILENSDKWKIN
;
A
#
# COMPACT_ATOMS: atom_id res chain seq x y z
N MET A 1 -21.91 -39.67 -17.69
CA MET A 1 -20.61 -39.19 -17.17
C MET A 1 -20.10 -37.90 -17.88
N LYS A 2 -20.98 -36.92 -18.17
CA LYS A 2 -20.59 -35.65 -18.87
C LYS A 2 -20.67 -34.38 -18.00
N ASN A 3 -21.11 -34.48 -16.75
CA ASN A 3 -21.38 -33.29 -15.91
C ASN A 3 -20.32 -32.98 -14.84
N ILE A 4 -19.23 -33.77 -14.78
CA ILE A 4 -18.16 -33.55 -13.76
C ILE A 4 -17.08 -32.60 -14.28
N LEU A 5 -17.01 -32.39 -15.59
CA LEU A 5 -15.93 -31.55 -16.19
C LEU A 5 -16.17 -30.04 -16.06
N TRP A 6 -17.39 -29.59 -15.78
CA TRP A 6 -17.72 -28.17 -15.64
C TRP A 6 -17.46 -27.57 -14.26
N ILE A 7 -17.33 -28.39 -13.23
CA ILE A 7 -17.09 -27.92 -11.85
C ILE A 7 -15.61 -27.62 -11.59
N LEU A 8 -14.71 -28.18 -12.40
CA LEU A 8 -13.25 -28.03 -12.20
C LEU A 8 -12.65 -26.74 -12.77
N ILE A 9 -13.40 -25.99 -13.59
CA ILE A 9 -12.90 -24.76 -14.24
C ILE A 9 -13.07 -23.51 -13.37
N ILE A 10 -13.91 -23.55 -12.33
CA ILE A 10 -14.21 -22.36 -11.50
C ILE A 10 -13.16 -22.12 -10.39
N LEU A 11 -12.26 -23.08 -10.14
CA LEU A 11 -11.31 -23.02 -9.00
C LEU A 11 -9.96 -22.35 -9.29
N PHE A 12 -9.70 -21.84 -10.50
CA PHE A 12 -8.37 -21.29 -10.86
C PHE A 12 -8.28 -19.77 -10.94
N PHE A 13 -9.30 -19.02 -10.57
CA PHE A 13 -9.23 -17.54 -10.53
C PHE A 13 -9.15 -16.94 -9.11
N SER A 14 -8.52 -17.61 -8.17
CA SER A 14 -8.14 -16.95 -6.92
C SER A 14 -6.82 -16.21 -7.09
N GLY A 15 -6.81 -15.17 -7.91
CA GLY A 15 -5.80 -14.13 -7.79
C GLY A 15 -5.82 -13.60 -6.35
N CYS A 16 -4.67 -13.54 -5.67
CA CYS A 16 -4.52 -12.98 -4.33
C CYS A 16 -4.81 -11.47 -4.35
N THR A 17 -6.05 -11.09 -4.58
CA THR A 17 -6.55 -9.75 -4.28
C THR A 17 -6.71 -9.65 -2.77
N GLN A 18 -6.37 -8.51 -2.19
CA GLN A 18 -6.64 -8.25 -0.78
C GLN A 18 -8.16 -8.39 -0.58
N LYS A 19 -8.58 -9.47 0.11
CA LYS A 19 -10.00 -9.80 0.28
C LYS A 19 -10.59 -9.22 1.55
N SER A 20 -9.76 -9.00 2.58
CA SER A 20 -10.22 -8.58 3.91
C SER A 20 -9.33 -7.50 4.53
N VAL A 21 -9.88 -6.80 5.49
CA VAL A 21 -9.17 -5.90 6.40
C VAL A 21 -9.21 -6.48 7.82
N PRO A 22 -8.27 -6.10 8.71
CA PRO A 22 -8.30 -6.53 10.10
C PRO A 22 -9.62 -6.14 10.77
N LEU A 23 -10.09 -6.95 11.71
CA LEU A 23 -11.18 -6.56 12.60
C LEU A 23 -10.70 -5.44 13.55
N PRO A 24 -11.56 -4.47 13.89
CA PRO A 24 -11.21 -3.48 14.90
C PRO A 24 -10.99 -4.15 16.26
N LYS A 25 -9.92 -3.74 16.93
CA LYS A 25 -9.64 -4.05 18.34
C LYS A 25 -9.94 -2.80 19.15
N ASP A 26 -10.09 -2.95 20.45
CA ASP A 26 -10.31 -1.83 21.35
C ASP A 26 -9.26 -0.75 21.11
N SER A 27 -9.73 0.49 20.91
CA SER A 27 -8.90 1.68 20.65
C SER A 27 -8.06 1.63 19.37
N SER A 28 -8.30 0.68 18.48
CA SER A 28 -7.55 0.58 17.21
C SER A 28 -7.95 1.69 16.23
N ALA A 29 -7.01 2.03 15.37
CA ALA A 29 -7.22 2.89 14.21
C ALA A 29 -6.61 2.23 12.98
N LEU A 30 -7.17 2.48 11.81
CA LEU A 30 -6.72 1.88 10.57
C LEU A 30 -6.33 2.97 9.57
N LEU A 31 -5.08 2.96 9.13
CA LEU A 31 -4.67 3.75 7.98
C LEU A 31 -4.74 2.89 6.72
N VAL A 32 -5.51 3.34 5.75
CA VAL A 32 -5.63 2.73 4.44
C VAL A 32 -4.91 3.60 3.43
N VAL A 33 -3.81 3.10 2.87
CA VAL A 33 -3.02 3.82 1.87
C VAL A 33 -3.38 3.31 0.49
N PRO A 34 -4.07 4.10 -0.34
CA PRO A 34 -4.27 3.78 -1.75
C PRO A 34 -2.95 3.53 -2.45
N GLN A 35 -2.86 2.48 -3.25
CA GLN A 35 -1.67 2.21 -4.05
C GLN A 35 -2.00 1.91 -5.50
N GLU A 36 -1.04 2.25 -6.38
CA GLU A 36 -1.04 1.93 -7.80
C GLU A 36 0.35 1.42 -8.19
N GLY A 37 0.45 0.13 -8.47
CA GLY A 37 1.67 -0.50 -8.95
C GLY A 37 1.63 -0.71 -10.46
N ILE A 38 2.58 -0.16 -11.21
CA ILE A 38 2.73 -0.36 -12.65
C ILE A 38 4.06 -1.03 -12.94
N LEU A 39 4.00 -2.29 -13.39
CA LEU A 39 5.16 -3.09 -13.70
C LEU A 39 5.31 -3.24 -15.22
N LYS A 40 6.14 -2.40 -15.83
CA LYS A 40 6.45 -2.43 -17.27
C LYS A 40 7.71 -3.25 -17.57
N TYR A 41 8.52 -3.57 -16.56
CA TYR A 41 9.77 -4.30 -16.68
C TYR A 41 9.94 -5.26 -15.52
N GLY A 42 10.36 -6.50 -15.83
CA GLY A 42 10.53 -7.57 -14.85
C GLY A 42 9.26 -8.42 -14.69
N LYS A 43 9.43 -9.74 -14.48
CA LYS A 43 8.31 -10.69 -14.44
C LYS A 43 7.86 -11.08 -13.02
N LYS A 44 8.62 -10.67 -11.98
CA LYS A 44 8.47 -11.23 -10.62
C LYS A 44 8.07 -10.19 -9.56
N GLY A 45 7.51 -9.05 -9.98
CA GLY A 45 7.11 -7.99 -9.07
C GLY A 45 8.15 -6.89 -8.90
N PHE A 46 7.87 -5.96 -7.99
CA PHE A 46 8.73 -4.79 -7.76
C PHE A 46 10.03 -5.15 -7.06
N ALA A 47 11.12 -4.52 -7.50
CA ALA A 47 12.46 -4.70 -6.93
C ALA A 47 12.63 -4.02 -5.56
N PHE A 48 11.74 -3.10 -5.20
CA PHE A 48 11.83 -2.29 -3.98
C PHE A 48 10.66 -2.50 -3.04
N PHE A 49 10.93 -2.29 -1.76
CA PHE A 49 9.93 -1.96 -0.76
C PHE A 49 10.25 -0.59 -0.16
N TYR A 50 9.30 0.02 0.51
CA TYR A 50 9.43 1.35 1.09
C TYR A 50 9.05 1.31 2.57
N THR A 51 9.89 1.93 3.41
CA THR A 51 9.58 2.22 4.79
C THR A 51 9.28 3.71 4.92
N PHE A 52 8.20 4.03 5.58
CA PHE A 52 7.78 5.39 5.87
C PHE A 52 7.95 5.66 7.36
N THR A 53 8.59 6.78 7.68
CA THR A 53 8.62 7.32 9.03
C THR A 53 7.51 8.36 9.14
N VAL A 54 6.69 8.23 10.17
CA VAL A 54 5.68 9.21 10.55
C VAL A 54 5.98 9.73 11.95
N GLU A 55 5.85 11.01 12.15
CA GLU A 55 5.87 11.67 13.45
C GLU A 55 4.44 11.86 13.95
N ASP A 56 4.19 11.58 15.21
CA ASP A 56 2.95 11.95 15.89
C ASP A 56 3.00 13.40 16.44
N SER A 57 1.97 13.79 17.20
CA SER A 57 1.88 15.15 17.78
C SER A 57 2.89 15.42 18.89
N GLN A 58 3.49 14.40 19.46
CA GLN A 58 4.54 14.47 20.49
C GLN A 58 5.94 14.48 19.86
N GLY A 59 6.06 14.26 18.55
CA GLY A 59 7.31 14.14 17.83
C GLY A 59 7.91 12.72 17.90
N GLU A 60 7.17 11.73 18.39
CA GLU A 60 7.62 10.34 18.38
C GLU A 60 7.53 9.76 16.98
N GLU A 61 8.57 9.01 16.60
CA GLU A 61 8.66 8.36 15.29
C GLU A 61 8.04 6.98 15.31
N HIS A 62 7.15 6.74 14.36
CA HIS A 62 6.55 5.43 14.07
C HIS A 62 6.85 5.03 12.63
N PHE A 63 6.72 3.74 12.32
CA PHE A 63 7.10 3.21 11.02
C PHE A 63 6.01 2.31 10.43
N PHE A 64 5.82 2.44 9.13
CA PHE A 64 5.06 1.44 8.37
C PHE A 64 5.75 1.12 7.05
N LYS A 65 5.44 -0.05 6.50
CA LYS A 65 6.07 -0.58 5.29
C LYS A 65 5.07 -0.74 4.17
N ILE A 66 5.48 -0.30 2.98
CA ILE A 66 4.76 -0.54 1.73
C ILE A 66 5.58 -1.45 0.83
N THR A 67 5.01 -2.58 0.43
CA THR A 67 5.52 -3.40 -0.66
C THR A 67 4.59 -3.21 -1.85
N PRO A 68 5.04 -2.52 -2.93
CA PRO A 68 4.20 -2.30 -4.10
C PRO A 68 3.72 -3.61 -4.71
N ASP A 69 2.48 -3.61 -5.16
CA ASP A 69 1.81 -4.77 -5.74
C ASP A 69 0.88 -4.30 -6.87
N THR A 70 0.87 -5.00 -8.00
CA THR A 70 -0.03 -4.69 -9.12
C THR A 70 -1.45 -5.18 -8.91
N SER A 71 -1.64 -6.15 -8.01
CA SER A 71 -2.95 -6.78 -7.74
C SER A 71 -3.72 -6.14 -6.59
N LYS A 72 -3.07 -5.28 -5.80
CA LYS A 72 -3.67 -4.66 -4.61
C LYS A 72 -3.95 -3.19 -4.83
N ASN A 73 -5.15 -2.75 -4.45
CA ASN A 73 -5.53 -1.33 -4.49
C ASN A 73 -5.09 -0.58 -3.23
N PHE A 74 -4.78 -1.29 -2.15
CA PHE A 74 -4.51 -0.71 -0.83
C PHE A 74 -3.38 -1.41 -0.11
N ILE A 75 -2.78 -0.66 0.80
CA ILE A 75 -2.00 -1.16 1.91
C ILE A 75 -2.71 -0.74 3.18
N VAL A 76 -2.87 -1.67 4.08
CA VAL A 76 -3.52 -1.48 5.37
C VAL A 76 -2.44 -1.43 6.43
N VAL A 77 -2.48 -0.39 7.27
CA VAL A 77 -1.56 -0.14 8.38
C VAL A 77 -2.40 -0.08 9.66
N ASP A 78 -2.21 -1.04 10.53
CA ASP A 78 -2.98 -1.25 11.77
C ASP A 78 -2.15 -1.15 13.05
N ASN A 79 -0.90 -0.73 12.92
CA ASN A 79 0.04 -0.59 14.03
C ASN A 79 0.22 0.85 14.53
N LEU A 80 -0.62 1.78 14.06
CA LEU A 80 -0.64 3.16 14.54
C LEU A 80 -1.85 3.39 15.44
N ALA A 81 -1.66 4.07 16.57
CA ALA A 81 -2.76 4.48 17.44
C ALA A 81 -3.60 5.60 16.82
N ALA A 82 -4.75 5.91 17.42
CA ALA A 82 -5.49 7.12 17.07
C ALA A 82 -4.65 8.37 17.39
N GLY A 83 -4.61 9.33 16.48
CA GLY A 83 -3.78 10.52 16.63
C GLY A 83 -3.53 11.27 15.32
N LYS A 84 -2.82 12.39 15.42
CA LYS A 84 -2.38 13.17 14.26
C LYS A 84 -0.96 12.79 13.90
N TYR A 85 -0.73 12.57 12.62
CA TYR A 85 0.55 12.11 12.09
C TYR A 85 1.00 12.95 10.90
N LYS A 86 2.31 12.96 10.70
CA LYS A 86 2.97 13.61 9.57
C LYS A 86 4.00 12.64 8.98
N ILE A 87 3.88 12.29 7.70
CA ILE A 87 4.92 11.55 7.01
C ILE A 87 6.12 12.48 6.82
N VAL A 88 7.27 12.10 7.37
CA VAL A 88 8.49 12.94 7.35
C VAL A 88 9.59 12.36 6.48
N LYS A 89 9.66 11.03 6.36
CA LYS A 89 10.73 10.35 5.64
C LYS A 89 10.20 9.14 4.89
N ARG A 90 10.81 8.86 3.76
CA ARG A 90 10.64 7.63 2.99
C ARG A 90 12.02 7.01 2.74
N GLN A 91 12.15 5.73 2.98
CA GLN A 91 13.32 4.95 2.64
C GLN A 91 12.92 3.87 1.63
N GLY A 92 13.49 3.92 0.43
CA GLY A 92 13.32 2.87 -0.57
C GLY A 92 14.46 1.87 -0.47
N CYS A 93 14.15 0.60 -0.25
CA CYS A 93 15.12 -0.47 -0.09
C CYS A 93 14.99 -1.50 -1.19
N LEU A 94 16.10 -1.92 -1.78
CA LEU A 94 16.15 -2.97 -2.79
C LEU A 94 15.86 -4.33 -2.13
N ARG A 95 14.98 -5.13 -2.74
CA ARG A 95 14.70 -6.52 -2.34
C ARG A 95 15.77 -7.45 -2.90
N ILE A 96 16.94 -7.48 -2.28
CA ILE A 96 17.99 -8.41 -2.68
C ILE A 96 17.81 -9.73 -1.93
N LYS A 97 17.81 -10.85 -2.65
CA LYS A 97 17.95 -12.18 -2.06
C LYS A 97 19.38 -12.30 -1.55
N ALA A 98 19.53 -12.46 -0.24
CA ALA A 98 20.76 -12.82 0.49
C ALA A 98 21.89 -11.78 0.61
N ARG A 99 22.30 -11.56 1.85
CA ARG A 99 23.65 -11.25 2.39
C ARG A 99 24.32 -9.91 2.09
N THR A 100 23.80 -8.99 1.34
CA THR A 100 24.44 -7.68 1.17
C THR A 100 23.65 -6.57 1.83
N LYS A 101 24.37 -5.62 2.44
CA LYS A 101 23.85 -4.40 3.09
C LYS A 101 22.64 -3.89 2.34
N ASN A 102 21.54 -3.67 3.05
CA ASN A 102 20.33 -3.06 2.52
C ASN A 102 20.71 -1.76 1.80
N ASN A 103 20.79 -1.78 0.48
CA ASN A 103 20.94 -0.58 -0.32
C ASN A 103 19.61 0.19 -0.26
N CYS A 104 19.50 1.01 0.76
CA CYS A 104 18.34 1.86 1.00
C CYS A 104 18.69 3.30 0.72
N ASN A 105 17.89 3.97 -0.08
CA ASN A 105 18.01 5.40 -0.34
C ASN A 105 16.98 6.16 0.48
N ASN A 106 17.48 7.08 1.31
CA ASN A 106 16.64 8.00 2.05
C ASN A 106 16.14 9.11 1.11
N GLN A 107 14.86 9.38 1.13
CA GLN A 107 14.26 10.50 0.43
C GLN A 107 13.33 11.22 1.40
N PHE A 108 13.52 12.52 1.53
CA PHE A 108 12.53 13.35 2.20
C PHE A 108 11.30 13.43 1.33
N THR A 109 10.14 13.21 1.93
CA THR A 109 8.88 13.33 1.22
C THR A 109 8.29 14.72 1.43
N LYS A 110 7.46 15.16 0.49
CA LYS A 110 6.52 16.24 0.78
C LYS A 110 5.75 15.86 2.04
N ARG A 111 5.72 16.75 3.04
CA ARG A 111 5.01 16.51 4.30
C ARG A 111 3.53 16.24 4.02
N ILE A 112 3.09 15.04 4.35
CA ILE A 112 1.69 14.60 4.24
C ILE A 112 1.19 14.41 5.65
N THR A 113 0.17 15.17 6.03
CA THR A 113 -0.48 15.05 7.34
C THR A 113 -1.78 14.27 7.21
N PHE A 114 -2.08 13.47 8.23
CA PHE A 114 -3.35 12.75 8.35
C PHE A 114 -3.72 12.57 9.82
N GLU A 115 -4.98 12.27 10.08
CA GLU A 115 -5.50 12.01 11.41
C GLU A 115 -6.18 10.65 11.44
N LEU A 116 -5.80 9.83 12.40
CA LEU A 116 -6.42 8.55 12.69
C LEU A 116 -7.38 8.71 13.86
N LYS A 117 -8.62 8.30 13.69
CA LYS A 117 -9.63 8.31 14.74
C LYS A 117 -9.84 6.90 15.27
N GLN A 118 -10.10 6.79 16.54
CA GLN A 118 -10.39 5.51 17.20
C GLN A 118 -11.55 4.79 16.51
N ASN A 119 -11.44 3.50 16.36
CA ASN A 119 -12.42 2.61 15.72
C ASN A 119 -12.81 3.05 14.31
N SER A 120 -11.89 3.70 13.60
CA SER A 120 -12.13 4.21 12.25
C SER A 120 -11.03 3.83 11.29
N ALA A 121 -11.42 3.65 10.02
CA ALA A 121 -10.51 3.53 8.88
C ALA A 121 -10.36 4.90 8.21
N THR A 122 -9.14 5.41 8.17
CA THR A 122 -8.81 6.64 7.45
C THR A 122 -8.18 6.29 6.11
N ILE A 123 -8.85 6.65 5.02
CA ILE A 123 -8.29 6.48 3.68
C ILE A 123 -7.45 7.71 3.36
N LEU A 124 -6.15 7.50 3.16
CA LEU A 124 -5.22 8.59 2.86
C LEU A 124 -5.63 9.30 1.57
N GLY A 125 -5.74 10.64 1.60
CA GLY A 125 -6.09 11.47 0.43
C GLY A 125 -4.99 11.51 -0.65
N PHE A 126 -4.08 10.54 -0.65
CA PHE A 126 -2.99 10.37 -1.60
C PHE A 126 -2.86 8.91 -2.01
N VAL A 127 -2.56 8.66 -3.29
CA VAL A 127 -2.20 7.34 -3.80
C VAL A 127 -0.68 7.21 -3.85
N PHE A 128 -0.15 6.11 -3.33
CA PHE A 128 1.25 5.75 -3.49
C PHE A 128 1.42 5.05 -4.84
N LYS A 129 1.92 5.79 -5.82
CA LYS A 129 2.16 5.27 -7.17
C LYS A 129 3.59 4.82 -7.32
N THR A 130 3.77 3.57 -7.76
CA THR A 130 5.08 3.00 -8.08
C THR A 130 5.08 2.53 -9.52
N VAL A 131 6.06 2.99 -10.30
CA VAL A 131 6.26 2.57 -11.70
C VAL A 131 7.64 1.93 -11.80
N GLN A 132 7.71 0.71 -12.32
CA GLN A 132 8.96 0.05 -12.64
C GLN A 132 9.03 -0.19 -14.14
N GLU A 133 10.04 0.36 -14.79
CA GLU A 133 10.26 0.27 -16.24
C GLU A 133 11.71 -0.02 -16.58
N ALA A 134 11.99 -0.42 -17.84
CA ALA A 134 13.35 -0.65 -18.28
C ALA A 134 14.21 0.61 -18.16
N ARG A 135 15.50 0.43 -17.95
CA ARG A 135 16.45 1.55 -17.95
C ARG A 135 16.55 2.16 -19.34
N LYS A 136 16.52 3.49 -19.39
CA LYS A 136 16.63 4.26 -20.66
C LYS A 136 18.02 4.19 -21.28
N ASP A 137 19.05 3.87 -20.46
CA ASP A 137 20.44 3.74 -20.92
C ASP A 137 20.78 2.36 -21.50
N GLY A 138 19.79 1.49 -21.68
CA GLY A 138 19.95 0.14 -22.24
C GLY A 138 20.64 -0.87 -21.31
N LYS A 139 21.13 -0.46 -20.14
CA LYS A 139 21.77 -1.37 -19.18
C LYS A 139 20.75 -2.32 -18.55
N LYS A 140 21.23 -3.50 -18.14
CA LYS A 140 20.39 -4.46 -17.41
C LYS A 140 19.85 -3.84 -16.11
N GLY A 141 18.56 -4.10 -15.79
CA GLY A 141 17.88 -3.60 -14.61
C GLY A 141 16.70 -2.71 -14.95
N GLY A 142 16.02 -2.21 -13.94
CA GLY A 142 14.86 -1.34 -14.07
C GLY A 142 15.07 0.00 -13.35
N ASN A 143 14.44 1.03 -13.86
CA ASN A 143 14.22 2.26 -13.14
C ASN A 143 12.93 2.14 -12.34
N VAL A 144 12.94 2.59 -11.09
CA VAL A 144 11.75 2.62 -10.24
C VAL A 144 11.50 4.05 -9.78
N GLU A 145 10.36 4.56 -10.16
CA GLU A 145 9.81 5.81 -9.64
C GLU A 145 8.72 5.49 -8.63
N ALA A 146 8.76 6.12 -7.46
CA ALA A 146 7.72 6.00 -6.46
C ALA A 146 7.42 7.37 -5.87
N LYS A 147 6.12 7.72 -5.82
CA LYS A 147 5.68 9.02 -5.30
C LYS A 147 4.25 8.95 -4.78
N PHE A 148 3.93 9.85 -3.85
CA PHE A 148 2.55 10.16 -3.51
C PHE A 148 1.96 11.15 -4.52
N LYS A 149 0.78 10.82 -5.03
CA LYS A 149 -0.03 11.71 -5.86
C LYS A 149 -1.31 12.01 -5.09
N LYS A 150 -1.66 13.30 -4.98
CA LYS A 150 -2.91 13.73 -4.33
C LYS A 150 -4.10 13.21 -5.15
N LEU A 151 -5.08 12.64 -4.46
CA LEU A 151 -6.36 12.25 -5.04
C LEU A 151 -7.23 13.49 -5.20
N ILE A 152 -7.81 13.69 -6.37
CA ILE A 152 -8.59 14.89 -6.73
C ILE A 152 -9.99 14.45 -7.18
N GLY A 153 -11.00 15.23 -6.80
CA GLY A 153 -12.39 15.01 -7.22
C GLY A 153 -12.90 13.63 -6.82
N ASN A 154 -13.40 12.88 -7.78
CA ASN A 154 -14.00 11.56 -7.54
C ASN A 154 -13.01 10.43 -7.25
N ASP A 155 -11.69 10.66 -7.34
CA ASP A 155 -10.72 9.57 -7.15
C ASP A 155 -10.72 9.03 -5.72
N LEU A 156 -10.86 9.89 -4.71
CA LEU A 156 -10.99 9.45 -3.32
C LEU A 156 -12.25 8.60 -3.11
N ASN A 157 -13.37 8.99 -3.70
CA ASN A 157 -14.62 8.24 -3.61
C ASN A 157 -14.51 6.86 -4.26
N LYS A 158 -13.82 6.74 -5.40
CA LYS A 158 -13.53 5.43 -6.03
C LYS A 158 -12.74 4.51 -5.08
N TYR A 159 -11.75 5.05 -4.36
CA TYR A 159 -11.01 4.26 -3.38
C TYR A 159 -11.88 3.92 -2.15
N LYS A 160 -12.73 4.84 -1.67
CA LYS A 160 -13.70 4.54 -0.60
C LYS A 160 -14.62 3.37 -1.00
N GLN A 161 -15.21 3.42 -2.20
CA GLN A 161 -16.05 2.35 -2.72
C GLN A 161 -15.31 1.00 -2.82
N LYS A 162 -14.06 1.01 -3.36
CA LYS A 162 -13.23 -0.19 -3.40
C LYS A 162 -12.88 -0.73 -2.02
N PHE A 163 -12.73 0.12 -1.01
CA PHE A 163 -12.49 -0.31 0.36
C PHE A 163 -13.73 -0.97 0.95
N MET A 164 -14.91 -0.38 0.72
CA MET A 164 -16.20 -0.86 1.27
C MET A 164 -16.59 -2.26 0.82
N ILE A 165 -16.05 -2.77 -0.29
CA ILE A 165 -16.29 -4.14 -0.75
C ILE A 165 -15.33 -5.18 -0.16
N LEU A 166 -14.35 -4.77 0.64
CA LEU A 166 -13.46 -5.70 1.34
C LEU A 166 -14.19 -6.32 2.53
N GLU A 167 -13.93 -7.59 2.78
CA GLU A 167 -14.43 -8.29 3.96
C GLU A 167 -14.03 -7.55 5.24
N ASN A 168 -14.91 -7.44 6.20
CA ASN A 168 -14.79 -6.69 7.47
C ASN A 168 -14.67 -5.15 7.32
N SER A 169 -14.81 -4.60 6.12
CA SER A 169 -14.79 -3.14 5.97
C SER A 169 -15.98 -2.46 6.65
N ASP A 170 -17.11 -3.17 6.74
CA ASP A 170 -18.35 -2.76 7.43
C ASP A 170 -18.17 -2.59 8.94
N LYS A 171 -17.12 -3.18 9.52
CA LYS A 171 -16.78 -3.07 10.95
C LYS A 171 -16.03 -1.77 11.27
N TRP A 172 -15.65 -1.00 10.26
CA TRP A 172 -14.89 0.23 10.40
C TRP A 172 -15.73 1.45 9.99
N LYS A 173 -15.73 2.48 10.83
CA LYS A 173 -16.23 3.80 10.43
C LYS A 173 -15.25 4.44 9.46
N ILE A 174 -15.66 4.76 8.24
CA ILE A 174 -14.79 5.36 7.23
C ILE A 174 -14.75 6.88 7.39
N ASN A 175 -13.56 7.44 7.44
CA ASN A 175 -13.29 8.87 7.47
C ASN A 175 -12.65 9.36 6.16
#